data_2254948a18dddb6670227aa373c8605c
#
_entry.id   2254948a18dddb6670227aa373c8605c
#
_cell.length_a   1.000
_cell.length_b   1.000
_cell.length_c   1.000
_cell.angle_alpha   90.00
_cell.angle_beta   90.00
_cell.angle_gamma   90.00
#
_symmetry.space_group_name_H-M   'P 1'
#
loop_
_entity.id
_entity.type
_entity.pdbx_description
1 polymer ?
#
loop_
_entity_poly.entity_id
_entity_poly.type
_entity_poly.pdbx_seq_one_letter_code
_entity_poly.pdbx_strand_id
1 'polypeptide(L)'
;MTMQALYPDVIEGEGVTLRPWDAELVRQMANWGERGFPYHAFDLGYLRDEQRAANSLTWAYENGPHRHFVACEGGAAVGRVSVNLRDASGLYIWAVHVPPEHEGRGVCRRMLAALMSWLESQYPDRDFVLSSNTFAEHAHHAYYALGFTVVETRWHFDREIAEQLWRVPASAREPIAKHIRFHNGRWEVRTYVLRRPRGAPMQTAPAPHL
;
A
#
# COMPACT_ATOMS: atom_id res chain seq x y z
N MET A 1 23.70 -17.62 1.45
CA MET A 1 22.45 -17.28 2.18
C MET A 1 21.28 -17.56 1.24
N THR A 2 20.50 -18.58 1.53
CA THR A 2 19.33 -18.94 0.72
C THR A 2 18.28 -17.83 0.83
N MET A 3 17.60 -17.47 -0.27
CA MET A 3 16.57 -16.42 -0.33
C MET A 3 15.45 -16.59 0.71
N GLN A 4 15.22 -17.78 1.22
CA GLN A 4 14.27 -18.08 2.28
C GLN A 4 14.61 -17.43 3.64
N ALA A 5 15.90 -17.16 3.93
CA ALA A 5 16.34 -16.56 5.19
C ALA A 5 15.96 -15.06 5.35
N LEU A 6 15.41 -14.41 4.32
CA LEU A 6 15.02 -12.99 4.33
C LEU A 6 13.50 -12.78 4.34
N TYR A 7 12.71 -13.85 4.40
CA TYR A 7 11.25 -13.75 4.49
C TYR A 7 10.86 -14.30 5.88
N PRO A 8 10.43 -13.46 6.83
CA PRO A 8 9.96 -13.96 8.11
C PRO A 8 8.67 -14.74 7.91
N ASP A 9 8.48 -15.83 8.64
CA ASP A 9 7.23 -16.59 8.60
C ASP A 9 6.05 -15.75 9.12
N VAL A 10 6.32 -14.92 10.14
CA VAL A 10 5.36 -14.01 10.76
C VAL A 10 6.10 -12.78 11.29
N ILE A 11 5.48 -11.61 11.15
CA ILE A 11 5.87 -10.38 11.85
C ILE A 11 4.75 -10.05 12.83
N GLU A 12 5.05 -10.07 14.11
CA GLU A 12 4.10 -9.72 15.16
C GLU A 12 3.96 -8.21 15.32
N GLY A 13 2.71 -7.74 15.48
CA GLY A 13 2.37 -6.34 15.75
C GLY A 13 1.24 -6.21 16.75
N GLU A 14 0.91 -4.99 17.13
CA GLU A 14 -0.17 -4.70 18.06
C GLU A 14 -1.55 -5.07 17.46
N GLY A 15 -2.10 -6.22 17.86
CA GLY A 15 -3.40 -6.70 17.40
C GLY A 15 -3.45 -7.08 15.91
N VAL A 16 -2.29 -7.25 15.27
CA VAL A 16 -2.18 -7.67 13.88
C VAL A 16 -0.91 -8.48 13.68
N THR A 17 -0.98 -9.52 12.86
CA THR A 17 0.21 -10.27 12.40
C THR A 17 0.36 -10.07 10.89
N LEU A 18 1.61 -9.96 10.42
CA LEU A 18 1.90 -9.94 8.99
C LEU A 18 2.44 -11.30 8.58
N ARG A 19 1.83 -11.90 7.60
CA ARG A 19 2.21 -13.18 7.03
C ARG A 19 2.57 -13.03 5.56
N PRO A 20 3.56 -13.78 5.05
CA PRO A 20 3.76 -13.91 3.61
C PRO A 20 2.47 -14.38 2.92
N TRP A 21 2.31 -14.05 1.66
CA TRP A 21 1.18 -14.53 0.87
C TRP A 21 1.19 -16.06 0.81
N ASP A 22 0.03 -16.67 1.02
CA ASP A 22 -0.23 -18.07 0.79
C ASP A 22 -1.57 -18.25 0.07
N ALA A 23 -1.87 -19.46 -0.37
CA ALA A 23 -3.09 -19.76 -1.14
C ALA A 23 -4.36 -19.45 -0.35
N GLU A 24 -4.35 -19.65 0.97
CA GLU A 24 -5.50 -19.36 1.83
C GLU A 24 -5.74 -17.85 1.94
N LEU A 25 -4.68 -17.09 2.22
CA LEU A 25 -4.75 -15.64 2.32
C LEU A 25 -5.13 -14.99 0.98
N VAL A 26 -4.65 -15.53 -0.15
CA VAL A 26 -5.05 -15.06 -1.48
C VAL A 26 -6.54 -15.29 -1.72
N ARG A 27 -7.10 -16.45 -1.32
CA ARG A 27 -8.55 -16.70 -1.41
C ARG A 27 -9.36 -15.74 -0.53
N GLN A 28 -8.89 -15.41 0.66
CA GLN A 28 -9.54 -14.41 1.51
C GLN A 28 -9.49 -13.02 0.86
N MET A 29 -8.34 -12.59 0.34
CA MET A 29 -8.18 -11.29 -0.36
C MET A 29 -9.05 -11.18 -1.62
N ALA A 30 -9.27 -12.29 -2.33
CA ALA A 30 -10.15 -12.34 -3.50
C ALA A 30 -11.61 -12.00 -3.17
N ASN A 31 -12.03 -12.20 -1.92
CA ASN A 31 -13.38 -11.93 -1.44
C ASN A 31 -13.53 -10.57 -0.75
N TRP A 32 -12.49 -9.74 -0.72
CA TRP A 32 -12.59 -8.39 -0.18
C TRP A 32 -13.59 -7.55 -0.95
N GLY A 33 -14.25 -6.64 -0.25
CA GLY A 33 -15.15 -5.65 -0.83
C GLY A 33 -14.44 -4.79 -1.87
N GLU A 34 -15.17 -4.47 -2.93
CA GLU A 34 -14.68 -3.63 -4.02
C GLU A 34 -14.97 -2.16 -3.70
N ARG A 35 -14.09 -1.29 -4.17
CA ARG A 35 -14.24 0.15 -4.06
C ARG A 35 -14.75 0.73 -5.37
N GLY A 36 -15.51 1.77 -5.29
CA GLY A 36 -15.85 2.56 -6.47
C GLY A 36 -14.67 3.38 -6.98
N PHE A 37 -14.89 4.01 -8.14
CA PHE A 37 -13.96 5.03 -8.64
C PHE A 37 -13.71 6.12 -7.58
N PRO A 38 -12.48 6.60 -7.37
CA PRO A 38 -11.25 6.29 -8.13
C PRO A 38 -10.40 5.16 -7.52
N TYR A 39 -10.91 4.43 -6.55
CA TYR A 39 -10.12 3.48 -5.74
C TYR A 39 -10.14 2.05 -6.28
N HIS A 40 -11.00 1.73 -7.22
CA HIS A 40 -11.17 0.36 -7.75
C HIS A 40 -9.92 -0.21 -8.45
N ALA A 41 -8.94 0.65 -8.85
CA ALA A 41 -7.64 0.21 -9.33
C ALA A 41 -6.87 -0.63 -8.29
N PHE A 42 -7.24 -0.53 -7.03
CA PHE A 42 -6.62 -1.27 -5.94
C PHE A 42 -7.39 -2.54 -5.55
N ASP A 43 -8.56 -2.78 -6.17
CA ASP A 43 -9.38 -3.94 -5.87
C ASP A 43 -8.71 -5.24 -6.31
N LEU A 44 -8.90 -6.28 -5.52
CA LEU A 44 -8.27 -7.58 -5.72
C LEU A 44 -9.21 -8.63 -6.34
N GLY A 45 -10.36 -8.21 -6.86
CA GLY A 45 -11.34 -9.10 -7.47
C GLY A 45 -10.78 -9.99 -8.59
N TYR A 46 -9.67 -9.57 -9.23
CA TYR A 46 -8.97 -10.40 -10.22
C TYR A 46 -8.39 -11.70 -9.63
N LEU A 47 -8.17 -11.77 -8.31
CA LEU A 47 -7.70 -12.97 -7.63
C LEU A 47 -8.78 -14.07 -7.52
N ARG A 48 -10.03 -13.78 -7.92
CA ARG A 48 -11.09 -14.81 -8.06
C ARG A 48 -10.82 -15.78 -9.21
N ASP A 49 -10.03 -15.33 -10.18
CA ASP A 49 -9.52 -16.19 -11.26
C ASP A 49 -8.34 -17.04 -10.73
N GLU A 50 -8.47 -18.36 -10.76
CA GLU A 50 -7.48 -19.28 -10.19
C GLU A 50 -6.09 -19.14 -10.82
N GLN A 51 -6.03 -18.90 -12.15
CA GLN A 51 -4.75 -18.73 -12.83
C GLN A 51 -4.07 -17.43 -12.42
N ARG A 52 -4.83 -16.34 -12.29
CA ARG A 52 -4.30 -15.06 -11.82
C ARG A 52 -3.86 -15.12 -10.37
N ALA A 53 -4.61 -15.84 -9.52
CA ALA A 53 -4.23 -16.07 -8.13
C ALA A 53 -2.90 -16.85 -8.03
N ALA A 54 -2.77 -17.95 -8.79
CA ALA A 54 -1.53 -18.74 -8.85
C ALA A 54 -0.35 -17.92 -9.38
N ASN A 55 -0.54 -17.14 -10.45
CA ASN A 55 0.49 -16.26 -10.99
C ASN A 55 0.91 -15.19 -9.98
N SER A 56 -0.04 -14.64 -9.22
CA SER A 56 0.24 -13.63 -8.19
C SER A 56 1.04 -14.21 -7.03
N LEU A 57 0.76 -15.45 -6.62
CA LEU A 57 1.56 -16.16 -5.62
C LEU A 57 2.98 -16.39 -6.12
N THR A 58 3.14 -16.96 -7.32
CA THR A 58 4.46 -17.16 -7.92
C THR A 58 5.24 -15.86 -7.99
N TRP A 59 4.61 -14.80 -8.49
CA TRP A 59 5.22 -13.47 -8.57
C TRP A 59 5.62 -12.93 -7.19
N ALA A 60 4.80 -13.12 -6.16
CA ALA A 60 5.09 -12.63 -4.81
C ALA A 60 6.38 -13.24 -4.22
N TYR A 61 6.69 -14.49 -4.56
CA TYR A 61 7.89 -15.17 -4.09
C TYR A 61 9.11 -14.99 -5.01
N GLU A 62 8.91 -14.87 -6.30
CA GLU A 62 10.00 -14.79 -7.29
C GLU A 62 10.47 -13.37 -7.58
N ASN A 63 9.78 -12.35 -7.05
CA ASN A 63 10.01 -10.94 -7.39
C ASN A 63 11.21 -10.32 -6.66
N GLY A 64 12.30 -11.06 -6.52
CA GLY A 64 13.61 -10.57 -6.11
C GLY A 64 13.63 -9.75 -4.81
N PRO A 65 13.78 -8.41 -4.87
CA PRO A 65 13.88 -7.56 -3.69
C PRO A 65 12.54 -7.24 -3.01
N HIS A 66 11.43 -7.64 -3.61
CA HIS A 66 10.10 -7.35 -3.06
C HIS A 66 9.70 -8.35 -1.99
N ARG A 67 8.98 -7.88 -0.98
CA ARG A 67 8.33 -8.70 0.04
C ARG A 67 6.88 -8.30 0.13
N HIS A 68 6.00 -9.29 0.15
CA HIS A 68 4.55 -9.11 0.12
C HIS A 68 3.94 -9.75 1.36
N PHE A 69 3.20 -8.98 2.13
CA PHE A 69 2.58 -9.43 3.37
C PHE A 69 1.08 -9.19 3.35
N VAL A 70 0.37 -10.09 4.02
CA VAL A 70 -1.03 -9.92 4.40
C VAL A 70 -1.09 -9.66 5.90
N ALA A 71 -1.81 -8.61 6.30
CA ALA A 71 -2.12 -8.35 7.69
C ALA A 71 -3.32 -9.20 8.11
N CYS A 72 -3.17 -9.91 9.21
CA CYS A 72 -4.19 -10.81 9.75
C CYS A 72 -4.60 -10.38 11.17
N GLU A 73 -5.92 -10.43 11.45
CA GLU A 73 -6.50 -10.34 12.80
C GLU A 73 -7.26 -11.63 13.08
N GLY A 74 -6.86 -12.39 14.10
CA GLY A 74 -7.50 -13.67 14.43
C GLY A 74 -7.52 -14.68 13.27
N GLY A 75 -6.55 -14.62 12.37
CA GLY A 75 -6.46 -15.46 11.17
C GLY A 75 -7.18 -14.93 9.94
N ALA A 76 -8.02 -13.89 10.07
CA ALA A 76 -8.68 -13.23 8.95
C ALA A 76 -7.75 -12.21 8.27
N ALA A 77 -7.69 -12.20 6.94
CA ALA A 77 -6.96 -11.23 6.14
C ALA A 77 -7.67 -9.87 6.18
N VAL A 78 -7.04 -8.84 6.78
CA VAL A 78 -7.63 -7.51 7.00
C VAL A 78 -6.89 -6.38 6.28
N GLY A 79 -5.78 -6.68 5.61
CA GLY A 79 -5.01 -5.71 4.84
C GLY A 79 -3.83 -6.37 4.14
N ARG A 80 -3.19 -5.64 3.22
CA ARG A 80 -1.94 -6.07 2.59
C ARG A 80 -0.95 -4.93 2.47
N VAL A 81 0.32 -5.28 2.42
CA VAL A 81 1.41 -4.33 2.21
C VAL A 81 2.57 -5.01 1.51
N SER A 82 3.31 -4.25 0.72
CA SER A 82 4.52 -4.71 0.07
C SER A 82 5.67 -3.74 0.32
N VAL A 83 6.90 -4.25 0.29
CA VAL A 83 8.11 -3.42 0.39
C VAL A 83 9.14 -3.85 -0.66
N ASN A 84 9.78 -2.87 -1.29
CA ASN A 84 10.97 -3.07 -2.10
C ASN A 84 12.20 -2.78 -1.26
N LEU A 85 13.02 -3.80 -1.01
CA LEU A 85 14.21 -3.73 -0.15
C LEU A 85 15.44 -3.12 -0.85
N ARG A 86 15.43 -2.93 -2.16
CA ARG A 86 16.56 -2.42 -2.96
C ARG A 86 16.28 -1.12 -3.68
N ASP A 87 15.17 -0.45 -3.37
CA ASP A 87 14.91 0.86 -3.96
C ASP A 87 16.00 1.86 -3.56
N ALA A 88 16.47 2.66 -4.52
CA ALA A 88 17.55 3.62 -4.30
C ALA A 88 17.14 4.76 -3.35
N SER A 89 15.85 5.06 -3.25
CA SER A 89 15.33 6.14 -2.39
C SER A 89 15.19 5.75 -0.93
N GLY A 90 15.21 4.44 -0.61
CA GLY A 90 14.98 3.91 0.73
C GLY A 90 14.31 2.55 0.73
N LEU A 91 13.70 2.15 1.84
CA LEU A 91 12.80 1.01 1.93
C LEU A 91 11.43 1.47 1.36
N TYR A 92 11.16 1.12 0.11
CA TYR A 92 9.98 1.62 -0.59
C TYR A 92 8.76 0.76 -0.29
N ILE A 93 7.83 1.32 0.51
CA ILE A 93 6.56 0.67 0.87
C ILE A 93 5.52 0.97 -0.22
N TRP A 94 4.82 -0.06 -0.65
CA TRP A 94 3.81 0.05 -1.70
C TRP A 94 2.68 -0.97 -1.52
N ALA A 95 1.66 -0.92 -2.37
CA ALA A 95 0.47 -1.79 -2.29
C ALA A 95 -0.16 -1.83 -0.89
N VAL A 96 -0.13 -0.69 -0.18
CA VAL A 96 -0.83 -0.54 1.10
C VAL A 96 -2.32 -0.54 0.82
N HIS A 97 -3.03 -1.56 1.29
CA HIS A 97 -4.45 -1.72 1.06
C HIS A 97 -5.13 -2.29 2.30
N VAL A 98 -6.23 -1.68 2.72
CA VAL A 98 -7.17 -2.18 3.72
C VAL A 98 -8.53 -2.21 3.04
N PRO A 99 -9.23 -3.35 2.95
CA PRO A 99 -10.52 -3.41 2.27
C PRO A 99 -11.60 -2.62 3.02
N PRO A 100 -12.68 -2.20 2.34
CA PRO A 100 -13.71 -1.31 2.91
C PRO A 100 -14.28 -1.78 4.26
N GLU A 101 -14.50 -3.08 4.41
CA GLU A 101 -15.05 -3.72 5.62
C GLU A 101 -14.14 -3.65 6.85
N HIS A 102 -12.86 -3.30 6.65
CA HIS A 102 -11.87 -3.16 7.71
C HIS A 102 -11.33 -1.73 7.88
N GLU A 103 -11.88 -0.76 7.13
CA GLU A 103 -11.52 0.65 7.27
C GLU A 103 -11.98 1.25 8.60
N GLY A 104 -11.36 2.38 8.99
CA GLY A 104 -11.70 3.09 10.22
C GLY A 104 -11.27 2.39 11.52
N ARG A 105 -10.76 1.15 11.45
CA ARG A 105 -10.35 0.33 12.60
C ARG A 105 -8.86 0.43 12.96
N GLY A 106 -8.12 1.34 12.30
CA GLY A 106 -6.69 1.53 12.53
C GLY A 106 -5.79 0.42 11.95
N VAL A 107 -6.33 -0.49 11.12
CA VAL A 107 -5.58 -1.62 10.51
C VAL A 107 -4.36 -1.12 9.75
N CYS A 108 -4.51 -0.10 8.89
CA CYS A 108 -3.41 0.47 8.11
C CYS A 108 -2.24 0.89 9.00
N ARG A 109 -2.52 1.62 10.09
CA ARG A 109 -1.48 2.09 11.02
C ARG A 109 -0.78 0.94 11.71
N ARG A 110 -1.52 -0.04 12.25
CA ARG A 110 -0.93 -1.20 12.95
C ARG A 110 -0.09 -2.08 12.00
N MET A 111 -0.60 -2.33 10.81
CA MET A 111 0.09 -3.08 9.74
C MET A 111 1.43 -2.44 9.37
N LEU A 112 1.42 -1.13 9.12
CA LEU A 112 2.63 -0.39 8.76
C LEU A 112 3.60 -0.30 9.95
N ALA A 113 3.11 -0.08 11.17
CA ALA A 113 3.94 -0.06 12.36
C ALA A 113 4.67 -1.39 12.56
N ALA A 114 3.98 -2.53 12.44
CA ALA A 114 4.59 -3.86 12.52
C ALA A 114 5.66 -4.07 11.45
N LEU A 115 5.33 -3.75 10.18
CA LEU A 115 6.28 -3.86 9.07
C LEU A 115 7.53 -3.00 9.31
N MET A 116 7.34 -1.74 9.69
CA MET A 116 8.44 -0.80 9.88
C MET A 116 9.33 -1.19 11.05
N SER A 117 8.76 -1.65 12.18
CA SER A 117 9.52 -2.16 13.32
C SER A 117 10.42 -3.34 12.93
N TRP A 118 9.88 -4.29 12.17
CA TRP A 118 10.67 -5.40 11.64
C TRP A 118 11.76 -4.91 10.69
N LEU A 119 11.44 -4.02 9.76
CA LEU A 119 12.40 -3.49 8.79
C LEU A 119 13.52 -2.67 9.47
N GLU A 120 13.21 -1.89 10.49
CA GLU A 120 14.20 -1.15 11.28
C GLU A 120 15.22 -2.08 11.95
N SER A 121 14.78 -3.25 12.42
CA SER A 121 15.68 -4.25 13.00
C SER A 121 16.61 -4.89 11.96
N GLN A 122 16.18 -4.98 10.69
CA GLN A 122 16.95 -5.60 9.60
C GLN A 122 17.79 -4.58 8.81
N TYR A 123 17.32 -3.34 8.73
CA TYR A 123 17.90 -2.27 7.90
C TYR A 123 17.96 -0.95 8.68
N PRO A 124 18.74 -0.88 9.78
CA PRO A 124 18.70 0.26 10.72
C PRO A 124 19.15 1.59 10.10
N ASP A 125 19.83 1.55 8.95
CA ASP A 125 20.39 2.72 8.28
C ASP A 125 19.54 3.24 7.11
N ARG A 126 18.31 2.73 6.91
CA ARG A 126 17.50 3.09 5.76
C ARG A 126 16.22 3.83 6.16
N ASP A 127 15.93 4.90 5.45
CA ASP A 127 14.65 5.62 5.55
C ASP A 127 13.52 4.81 4.92
N PHE A 128 12.28 5.11 5.31
CA PHE A 128 11.08 4.61 4.65
C PHE A 128 10.58 5.63 3.63
N VAL A 129 10.16 5.14 2.48
CA VAL A 129 9.57 5.95 1.41
C VAL A 129 8.29 5.27 0.91
N LEU A 130 7.30 6.06 0.59
CA LEU A 130 6.11 5.60 -0.12
C LEU A 130 5.57 6.69 -1.05
N SER A 131 4.76 6.29 -2.02
CA SER A 131 3.99 7.23 -2.85
C SER A 131 2.50 6.99 -2.64
N SER A 132 1.73 8.07 -2.63
CA SER A 132 0.27 8.02 -2.44
C SER A 132 -0.42 9.06 -3.29
N ASN A 133 -1.52 8.66 -3.94
CA ASN A 133 -2.34 9.59 -4.70
C ASN A 133 -2.95 10.65 -3.79
N THR A 134 -2.92 11.91 -4.19
CA THR A 134 -3.36 13.02 -3.34
C THR A 134 -4.85 13.00 -2.99
N PHE A 135 -5.66 12.22 -3.70
CA PHE A 135 -7.07 11.99 -3.35
C PHE A 135 -7.27 10.91 -2.27
N ALA A 136 -6.23 10.15 -1.90
CA ALA A 136 -6.32 9.12 -0.86
C ALA A 136 -6.16 9.70 0.56
N GLU A 137 -6.92 10.73 0.89
CA GLU A 137 -6.78 11.52 2.12
C GLU A 137 -6.87 10.65 3.39
N HIS A 138 -7.77 9.66 3.41
CA HIS A 138 -7.92 8.73 4.53
C HIS A 138 -6.66 7.91 4.83
N ALA A 139 -5.86 7.56 3.81
CA ALA A 139 -4.59 6.85 4.01
C ALA A 139 -3.50 7.76 4.57
N HIS A 140 -3.53 9.05 4.22
CA HIS A 140 -2.54 10.02 4.67
C HIS A 140 -2.54 10.19 6.19
N HIS A 141 -3.70 10.11 6.85
CA HIS A 141 -3.78 10.17 8.31
C HIS A 141 -2.95 9.07 8.98
N ALA A 142 -2.97 7.84 8.44
CA ALA A 142 -2.16 6.75 8.96
C ALA A 142 -0.66 7.00 8.73
N TYR A 143 -0.28 7.55 7.56
CA TYR A 143 1.12 7.84 7.23
C TYR A 143 1.68 8.94 8.12
N TYR A 144 0.95 10.05 8.31
CA TYR A 144 1.39 11.15 9.18
C TYR A 144 1.51 10.70 10.63
N ALA A 145 0.56 9.91 11.14
CA ALA A 145 0.64 9.34 12.48
C ALA A 145 1.87 8.44 12.70
N LEU A 146 2.41 7.86 11.63
CA LEU A 146 3.63 7.06 11.64
C LEU A 146 4.90 7.89 11.42
N GLY A 147 4.80 9.22 11.30
CA GLY A 147 5.95 10.12 11.15
C GLY A 147 6.41 10.33 9.70
N PHE A 148 5.62 9.92 8.71
CA PHE A 148 5.88 10.30 7.32
C PHE A 148 5.58 11.77 7.08
N THR A 149 6.38 12.40 6.24
CA THR A 149 6.17 13.78 5.78
C THR A 149 6.23 13.83 4.25
N VAL A 150 5.48 14.73 3.63
CA VAL A 150 5.54 14.94 2.19
C VAL A 150 6.85 15.63 1.84
N VAL A 151 7.68 15.02 1.01
CA VAL A 151 8.95 15.55 0.54
C VAL A 151 8.89 16.02 -0.91
N GLU A 152 7.93 15.52 -1.67
CA GLU A 152 7.72 15.88 -3.08
C GLU A 152 6.24 15.76 -3.44
N THR A 153 5.78 16.61 -4.36
CA THR A 153 4.49 16.47 -5.02
C THR A 153 4.73 16.45 -6.51
N ARG A 154 4.28 15.40 -7.18
CA ARG A 154 4.51 15.23 -8.63
C ARG A 154 3.26 14.77 -9.37
N TRP A 155 3.22 15.03 -10.66
CA TRP A 155 2.28 14.43 -11.58
C TRP A 155 2.90 13.16 -12.14
N HIS A 156 2.11 12.11 -12.19
CA HIS A 156 2.61 10.82 -12.63
C HIS A 156 1.53 10.09 -13.44
N PHE A 157 1.97 9.36 -14.45
CA PHE A 157 1.11 8.51 -15.25
C PHE A 157 0.94 7.17 -14.53
N ASP A 158 -0.28 6.91 -14.07
CA ASP A 158 -0.71 5.61 -13.59
C ASP A 158 -1.65 5.00 -14.64
N ARG A 159 -1.24 3.87 -15.21
CA ARG A 159 -1.96 3.26 -16.32
C ARG A 159 -3.37 2.85 -15.93
N GLU A 160 -3.53 2.21 -14.77
CA GLU A 160 -4.83 1.68 -14.33
C GLU A 160 -5.82 2.81 -14.07
N ILE A 161 -5.38 3.85 -13.35
CA ILE A 161 -6.22 5.03 -13.10
C ILE A 161 -6.50 5.77 -14.40
N ALA A 162 -5.52 5.92 -15.28
CA ALA A 162 -5.70 6.59 -16.57
C ALA A 162 -6.74 5.88 -17.45
N GLU A 163 -6.69 4.55 -17.53
CA GLU A 163 -7.69 3.76 -18.27
C GLU A 163 -9.10 3.93 -17.70
N GLN A 164 -9.24 4.07 -16.39
CA GLN A 164 -10.51 4.32 -15.74
C GLN A 164 -11.03 5.74 -16.03
N LEU A 165 -10.14 6.73 -15.96
CA LEU A 165 -10.49 8.12 -16.27
C LEU A 165 -11.05 8.30 -17.69
N TRP A 166 -10.67 7.44 -18.64
CA TRP A 166 -11.26 7.41 -19.97
C TRP A 166 -12.68 6.80 -20.00
N ARG A 167 -12.96 5.87 -19.11
CA ARG A 167 -14.24 5.11 -19.10
C ARG A 167 -15.34 5.78 -18.30
N VAL A 168 -14.98 6.55 -17.26
CA VAL A 168 -15.96 7.19 -16.39
C VAL A 168 -16.46 8.53 -16.98
N PRO A 169 -17.73 8.92 -16.77
CA PRO A 169 -18.25 10.20 -17.22
C PRO A 169 -17.56 11.38 -16.52
N ALA A 170 -17.64 12.57 -17.11
CA ALA A 170 -17.02 13.78 -16.56
C ALA A 170 -17.48 14.08 -15.12
N SER A 171 -18.77 13.87 -14.83
CA SER A 171 -19.34 14.07 -13.48
C SER A 171 -18.70 13.16 -12.42
N ALA A 172 -18.31 11.95 -12.76
CA ALA A 172 -17.61 11.06 -11.82
C ALA A 172 -16.17 11.51 -11.53
N ARG A 173 -15.57 12.31 -12.41
CA ARG A 173 -14.21 12.86 -12.22
C ARG A 173 -14.20 14.13 -11.37
N GLU A 174 -15.33 14.80 -11.23
CA GLU A 174 -15.44 16.08 -10.52
C GLU A 174 -14.90 16.04 -9.08
N PRO A 175 -15.23 15.03 -8.24
CA PRO A 175 -14.72 14.96 -6.87
C PRO A 175 -13.19 14.93 -6.77
N ILE A 176 -12.51 14.42 -7.81
CA ILE A 176 -11.05 14.31 -7.83
C ILE A 176 -10.39 15.26 -8.85
N ALA A 177 -11.13 16.23 -9.40
CA ALA A 177 -10.63 17.11 -10.47
C ALA A 177 -9.33 17.83 -10.13
N LYS A 178 -9.14 18.24 -8.87
CA LYS A 178 -7.90 18.89 -8.40
C LYS A 178 -6.69 17.93 -8.31
N HIS A 179 -6.94 16.63 -8.41
CA HIS A 179 -5.93 15.57 -8.26
C HIS A 179 -5.58 14.88 -9.58
N ILE A 180 -6.22 15.27 -10.68
CA ILE A 180 -5.98 14.72 -12.01
C ILE A 180 -5.75 15.83 -13.02
N ARG A 181 -5.04 15.52 -14.10
CA ARG A 181 -4.94 16.42 -15.25
C ARG A 181 -4.79 15.62 -16.54
N PHE A 182 -5.24 16.22 -17.63
CA PHE A 182 -4.96 15.71 -18.97
C PHE A 182 -3.77 16.50 -19.56
N HIS A 183 -2.67 15.81 -19.82
CA HIS A 183 -1.44 16.44 -20.30
C HIS A 183 -0.72 15.52 -21.29
N ASN A 184 -0.25 16.09 -22.40
CA ASN A 184 0.45 15.35 -23.46
C ASN A 184 -0.28 14.09 -23.93
N GLY A 185 -1.60 14.18 -24.15
CA GLY A 185 -2.43 13.09 -24.66
C GLY A 185 -2.77 11.98 -23.64
N ARG A 186 -2.46 12.16 -22.37
CA ARG A 186 -2.74 11.16 -21.32
C ARG A 186 -3.24 11.78 -20.02
N TRP A 187 -3.95 11.00 -19.24
CA TRP A 187 -4.30 11.35 -17.87
C TRP A 187 -3.14 11.13 -16.94
N GLU A 188 -2.88 12.10 -16.07
CA GLU A 188 -1.91 12.03 -14.99
C GLU A 188 -2.60 12.28 -13.66
N VAL A 189 -2.08 11.65 -12.61
CA VAL A 189 -2.54 11.75 -11.22
C VAL A 189 -1.53 12.53 -10.41
N ARG A 190 -2.01 13.39 -9.52
CA ARG A 190 -1.17 14.08 -8.56
C ARG A 190 -0.83 13.14 -7.42
N THR A 191 0.44 13.00 -7.10
CA THR A 191 0.97 12.03 -6.14
C THR A 191 1.91 12.71 -5.17
N TYR A 192 1.76 12.42 -3.88
CA TYR A 192 2.75 12.72 -2.86
C TYR A 192 3.82 11.63 -2.83
N VAL A 193 5.08 12.03 -2.71
CA VAL A 193 6.16 11.18 -2.21
C VAL A 193 6.34 11.52 -0.74
N LEU A 194 6.18 10.52 0.11
CA LEU A 194 6.31 10.67 1.55
C LEU A 194 7.55 9.92 2.03
N ARG A 195 8.26 10.53 2.97
CA ARG A 195 9.45 9.97 3.60
C ARG A 195 9.30 10.02 5.10
N ARG A 196 9.72 8.96 5.76
CA ARG A 196 9.97 8.90 7.19
C ARG A 196 11.45 8.59 7.40
N PRO A 197 12.24 9.52 7.96
CA PRO A 197 13.62 9.25 8.33
C PRO A 197 13.69 8.12 9.36
N ARG A 198 14.77 7.35 9.32
CA ARG A 198 15.04 6.34 10.33
C ARG A 198 15.01 6.94 11.73
N GLY A 199 14.51 6.19 12.71
CA GLY A 199 14.46 6.64 14.10
C GLY A 199 13.51 7.81 14.37
N ALA A 200 12.76 8.28 13.38
CA ALA A 200 11.76 9.33 13.61
C ALA A 200 10.66 8.81 14.55
N PRO A 201 10.26 9.57 15.58
CA PRO A 201 9.19 9.17 16.48
C PRO A 201 7.87 9.05 15.75
N MET A 202 6.99 8.13 16.20
CA MET A 202 5.59 8.16 15.80
C MET A 202 4.94 9.42 16.38
N GLN A 203 4.17 10.12 15.56
CA GLN A 203 3.48 11.33 16.02
C GLN A 203 2.29 10.93 16.89
N THR A 204 2.16 11.57 18.04
CA THR A 204 1.03 11.40 18.96
C THR A 204 -0.12 12.36 18.66
N ALA A 205 0.12 13.39 17.85
CA ALA A 205 -0.85 14.41 17.47
C ALA A 205 -1.56 14.09 16.14
N PRO A 206 -2.80 14.55 15.94
CA PRO A 206 -3.46 14.47 14.64
C PRO A 206 -2.65 15.22 13.57
N ALA A 207 -2.68 14.71 12.35
CA ALA A 207 -2.01 15.34 11.21
C ALA A 207 -2.47 16.79 11.03
N PRO A 208 -1.59 17.70 10.61
CA PRO A 208 -1.99 19.06 10.25
C PRO A 208 -3.03 18.99 9.11
N HIS A 209 -4.10 19.76 9.25
CA HIS A 209 -5.07 19.96 8.18
C HIS A 209 -4.35 20.66 7.02
N LEU A 210 -4.17 19.96 5.90
CA LEU A 210 -3.67 20.51 4.64
C LEU A 210 -4.81 21.13 3.83
#